data_b32cee660b755db137103862d5648e87
#
_entry.id   b32cee660b755db137103862d5648e87
#
_cell.length_a   1.000
_cell.length_b   1.000
_cell.length_c   1.000
_cell.angle_alpha   90.00
_cell.angle_beta   90.00
_cell.angle_gamma   90.00
#
_symmetry.space_group_name_H-M   'P 1'
#
loop_
_entity.id
_entity.type
_entity.pdbx_description
1 polymer ?
#
loop_
_entity_poly.entity_id
_entity_poly.type
_entity_poly.pdbx_seq_one_letter_code
_entity_poly.pdbx_strand_id
1 'polypeptide(L)'
;MKAKQITTYHVKGEAKTWEKALAPEDESKSVKMIESNVINLYPDFTFQTIEGFGGAMTESSAYLLSRMDEETQNQALQDIFGPDGLHARFVRVPIDSCDYSLEEYQAVADPIADPDLATFSIDRDRKYVLPMLKKAIEISAEPISVLMSPWSPPYQWKTAPKIAKNDAAVYGAMGMPIPEEIPQRNHGGSLKPEYYGSWAKYVVKYLQAYLDEGIPVTMLSLQNETVAATTWDSCVWTPEESKTYLKDYLYPEMKKAGLTDKIGIFIWDHNKERMIEHVLTVLDEETMDMVAGIAFHWYSGDHFEAVELMKQKYPDKTFMLSECCALHMPGRIGFGDGGFGPVNFQTPEYVDYLDAADYAHDMIGNLNAGMNRWIDWNFLVDKDGGPRHVPMGFTSGLIVDEDFHYRKPIMYHYIGHISKYIAPGAKRIGWSKYGANLDVTAAVNPDGSYVVILLNRTKEDSGCFLRVNGHIMRVDLPAETLSTVVIEK
;
A
#
# COMPACT_ATOMS: atom_id res chain seq x y z
N MET A 1 -12.43 -3.79 -32.93
CA MET A 1 -11.85 -3.15 -31.74
C MET A 1 -12.78 -2.07 -31.23
N LYS A 2 -13.18 -2.10 -29.96
CA LYS A 2 -13.94 -1.03 -29.31
C LYS A 2 -13.04 -0.42 -28.25
N ALA A 3 -13.16 0.87 -28.02
CA ALA A 3 -12.39 1.54 -26.98
C ALA A 3 -13.22 2.63 -26.30
N LYS A 4 -12.96 2.83 -24.99
CA LYS A 4 -13.56 3.89 -24.20
C LYS A 4 -12.50 4.53 -23.30
N GLN A 5 -12.68 5.80 -23.04
CA GLN A 5 -11.90 6.59 -22.10
C GLN A 5 -12.76 7.00 -20.94
N ILE A 6 -12.27 6.77 -19.75
CA ILE A 6 -12.83 7.27 -18.50
C ILE A 6 -11.84 8.30 -17.95
N THR A 7 -12.30 9.49 -17.61
CA THR A 7 -11.43 10.56 -17.08
C THR A 7 -12.05 11.15 -15.83
N THR A 8 -11.24 11.27 -14.79
CA THR A 8 -11.60 11.99 -13.55
C THR A 8 -10.79 13.28 -13.47
N TYR A 9 -11.48 14.36 -13.17
CA TYR A 9 -10.96 15.69 -12.91
C TYR A 9 -11.60 16.26 -11.64
N HIS A 10 -11.07 17.34 -11.11
CA HIS A 10 -11.62 17.97 -9.91
C HIS A 10 -12.27 19.33 -10.23
N VAL A 11 -13.38 19.62 -9.54
CA VAL A 11 -14.05 20.91 -9.56
C VAL A 11 -14.30 21.32 -8.12
N LYS A 12 -13.59 22.30 -7.63
CA LYS A 12 -13.72 22.80 -6.24
C LYS A 12 -13.60 21.68 -5.20
N GLY A 13 -12.63 20.77 -5.37
CA GLY A 13 -12.38 19.65 -4.46
C GLY A 13 -13.28 18.43 -4.66
N GLU A 14 -14.30 18.50 -5.54
CA GLU A 14 -15.14 17.35 -5.88
C GLU A 14 -14.62 16.64 -7.13
N ALA A 15 -14.52 15.32 -7.06
CA ALA A 15 -14.21 14.50 -8.23
C ALA A 15 -15.41 14.46 -9.19
N LYS A 16 -15.15 14.68 -10.46
CA LYS A 16 -16.11 14.53 -11.56
C LYS A 16 -15.52 13.56 -12.59
N THR A 17 -16.32 12.61 -13.00
CA THR A 17 -15.90 11.60 -13.97
C THR A 17 -16.78 11.63 -15.20
N TRP A 18 -16.17 11.53 -16.37
CA TRP A 18 -16.89 11.32 -17.63
C TRP A 18 -16.36 10.09 -18.37
N GLU A 19 -17.18 9.53 -19.20
CA GLU A 19 -16.85 8.43 -20.11
C GLU A 19 -17.11 8.84 -21.55
N LYS A 20 -16.22 8.46 -22.46
CA LYS A 20 -16.28 8.75 -23.91
C LYS A 20 -15.87 7.52 -24.70
N ALA A 21 -16.69 7.13 -25.67
CA ALA A 21 -16.28 6.16 -26.67
C ALA A 21 -15.17 6.74 -27.55
N LEU A 22 -14.14 5.97 -27.80
CA LEU A 22 -13.09 6.31 -28.74
C LEU A 22 -13.35 5.62 -30.08
N ALA A 23 -12.86 6.23 -31.16
CA ALA A 23 -12.95 5.69 -32.51
C ALA A 23 -11.57 5.20 -32.98
N PRO A 24 -11.25 3.90 -32.84
CA PRO A 24 -10.02 3.35 -33.38
C PRO A 24 -10.08 3.38 -34.94
N GLU A 25 -9.05 3.97 -35.54
CA GLU A 25 -8.88 4.02 -36.99
C GLU A 25 -7.83 2.99 -37.43
N ASP A 26 -8.05 2.38 -38.59
CA ASP A 26 -7.05 1.52 -39.24
C ASP A 26 -5.87 2.39 -39.70
N GLU A 27 -4.70 2.17 -39.10
CA GLU A 27 -3.51 2.98 -39.35
C GLU A 27 -3.07 2.93 -40.82
N SER A 28 -3.30 1.81 -41.50
CA SER A 28 -2.94 1.67 -42.93
C SER A 28 -3.74 2.61 -43.85
N LYS A 29 -4.87 3.13 -43.37
CA LYS A 29 -5.73 4.08 -44.08
C LYS A 29 -5.50 5.53 -43.65
N SER A 30 -4.65 5.75 -42.64
CA SER A 30 -4.31 7.10 -42.19
C SER A 30 -3.28 7.71 -43.14
N VAL A 31 -3.60 8.89 -43.67
CA VAL A 31 -2.66 9.68 -44.48
C VAL A 31 -1.71 10.52 -43.64
N LYS A 32 -1.83 10.44 -42.28
CA LYS A 32 -1.03 11.26 -41.39
C LYS A 32 0.12 10.44 -40.82
N MET A 33 1.34 10.91 -41.05
CA MET A 33 2.48 10.45 -40.26
C MET A 33 2.38 11.06 -38.86
N ILE A 34 1.91 10.26 -37.89
CA ILE A 34 1.76 10.70 -36.51
C ILE A 34 2.96 10.15 -35.74
N GLU A 35 3.96 11.00 -35.53
CA GLU A 35 5.17 10.66 -34.79
C GLU A 35 5.33 11.49 -33.49
N SER A 36 4.48 12.51 -33.28
CA SER A 36 4.48 13.29 -32.04
C SER A 36 3.25 12.98 -31.16
N ASN A 37 3.44 13.03 -29.84
CA ASN A 37 2.42 12.74 -28.85
C ASN A 37 1.77 11.35 -29.04
N VAL A 38 2.59 10.36 -29.37
CA VAL A 38 2.14 8.99 -29.58
C VAL A 38 2.61 8.08 -28.46
N ILE A 39 1.73 7.17 -28.04
CA ILE A 39 2.02 6.07 -27.11
C ILE A 39 1.78 4.78 -27.88
N ASN A 40 2.84 4.01 -28.07
CA ASN A 40 2.77 2.70 -28.70
C ASN A 40 2.63 1.64 -27.62
N LEU A 41 1.70 0.71 -27.81
CA LEU A 41 1.51 -0.44 -26.93
C LEU A 41 2.06 -1.69 -27.62
N TYR A 42 2.76 -2.51 -26.86
CA TYR A 42 3.38 -3.75 -27.32
C TYR A 42 2.85 -4.93 -26.52
N PRO A 43 1.65 -5.46 -26.84
CA PRO A 43 0.98 -6.50 -26.05
C PRO A 43 1.74 -7.83 -25.99
N ASP A 44 2.62 -8.10 -26.95
CA ASP A 44 3.45 -9.30 -27.02
C ASP A 44 4.62 -9.27 -26.02
N PHE A 45 4.95 -8.08 -25.49
CA PHE A 45 5.97 -7.90 -24.47
C PHE A 45 5.28 -7.80 -23.10
N THR A 46 5.15 -8.94 -22.43
CA THR A 46 4.54 -9.01 -21.10
C THR A 46 5.59 -9.07 -20.00
N PHE A 47 5.26 -8.50 -18.87
CA PHE A 47 6.10 -8.47 -17.66
C PHE A 47 5.40 -9.19 -16.49
N GLN A 48 5.51 -8.65 -15.28
CA GLN A 48 4.93 -9.25 -14.10
C GLN A 48 3.40 -9.38 -14.19
N THR A 49 2.87 -10.32 -13.45
CA THR A 49 1.44 -10.42 -13.18
C THR A 49 1.06 -9.43 -12.08
N ILE A 50 0.03 -8.64 -12.31
CA ILE A 50 -0.59 -7.75 -11.33
C ILE A 50 -1.64 -8.57 -10.59
N GLU A 51 -1.47 -8.71 -9.27
CA GLU A 51 -2.31 -9.60 -8.48
C GLU A 51 -3.47 -8.86 -7.80
N GLY A 52 -3.40 -7.55 -7.72
CA GLY A 52 -4.48 -6.70 -7.23
C GLY A 52 -4.03 -5.63 -6.24
N PHE A 53 -5.03 -5.00 -5.63
CA PHE A 53 -4.91 -3.81 -4.81
C PHE A 53 -5.62 -4.01 -3.47
N GLY A 54 -5.33 -3.16 -2.49
CA GLY A 54 -5.96 -3.23 -1.18
C GLY A 54 -5.62 -2.07 -0.26
N GLY A 55 -5.79 -2.28 1.03
CA GLY A 55 -5.47 -1.29 2.07
C GLY A 55 -5.40 -1.94 3.45
N ALA A 56 -5.14 -1.17 4.51
CA ALA A 56 -5.08 -1.70 5.86
C ALA A 56 -6.41 -1.57 6.60
N MET A 57 -6.81 -2.65 7.27
CA MET A 57 -7.85 -2.67 8.29
C MET A 57 -7.19 -2.54 9.66
N THR A 58 -6.81 -1.33 10.01
CA THR A 58 -6.29 -1.00 11.35
C THR A 58 -7.42 -0.98 12.37
N GLU A 59 -7.08 -0.93 13.67
CA GLU A 59 -8.10 -0.74 14.72
C GLU A 59 -8.87 0.57 14.50
N SER A 60 -8.20 1.63 14.03
CA SER A 60 -8.83 2.92 13.69
C SER A 60 -9.89 2.78 12.60
N SER A 61 -9.53 2.19 11.47
CA SER A 61 -10.48 1.97 10.36
C SER A 61 -11.65 1.10 10.78
N ALA A 62 -11.39 0.00 11.50
CA ALA A 62 -12.42 -0.89 11.99
C ALA A 62 -13.33 -0.22 13.04
N TYR A 63 -12.75 0.61 13.92
CA TYR A 63 -13.52 1.40 14.88
C TYR A 63 -14.47 2.37 14.18
N LEU A 64 -14.00 3.15 13.22
CA LEU A 64 -14.84 4.09 12.47
C LEU A 64 -15.99 3.38 11.77
N LEU A 65 -15.72 2.27 11.07
CA LEU A 65 -16.75 1.43 10.47
C LEU A 65 -17.77 0.95 11.51
N SER A 66 -17.32 0.54 12.69
CA SER A 66 -18.20 0.05 13.77
C SER A 66 -19.11 1.13 14.37
N ARG A 67 -18.79 2.41 14.14
CA ARG A 67 -19.57 3.55 14.62
C ARG A 67 -20.63 4.02 13.63
N MET A 68 -20.53 3.64 12.37
CA MET A 68 -21.52 3.92 11.33
C MET A 68 -22.81 3.16 11.60
N ASP A 69 -23.94 3.71 11.15
CA ASP A 69 -25.16 2.91 11.02
C ASP A 69 -24.95 1.78 9.99
N GLU A 70 -25.85 0.79 10.02
CA GLU A 70 -25.70 -0.42 9.20
C GLU A 70 -25.70 -0.13 7.69
N GLU A 71 -26.52 0.83 7.22
CA GLU A 71 -26.60 1.21 5.82
C GLU A 71 -25.32 1.89 5.35
N THR A 72 -24.85 2.88 6.10
CA THR A 72 -23.59 3.61 5.85
C THR A 72 -22.39 2.69 5.90
N GLN A 73 -22.32 1.79 6.91
CA GLN A 73 -21.25 0.80 7.05
C GLN A 73 -21.20 -0.15 5.84
N ASN A 74 -22.34 -0.71 5.46
CA ASN A 74 -22.42 -1.63 4.32
C ASN A 74 -22.03 -0.91 3.02
N GLN A 75 -22.45 0.34 2.83
CA GLN A 75 -22.08 1.13 1.65
C GLN A 75 -20.56 1.40 1.63
N ALA A 76 -19.94 1.75 2.76
CA ALA A 76 -18.51 1.96 2.85
C ALA A 76 -17.71 0.67 2.51
N LEU A 77 -18.16 -0.46 3.02
CA LEU A 77 -17.56 -1.76 2.68
C LEU A 77 -17.75 -2.14 1.21
N GLN A 78 -18.93 -1.85 0.62
CA GLN A 78 -19.16 -2.02 -0.82
C GLN A 78 -18.25 -1.12 -1.67
N ASP A 79 -18.05 0.13 -1.24
CA ASP A 79 -17.18 1.06 -1.94
C ASP A 79 -15.70 0.60 -1.92
N ILE A 80 -15.28 -0.12 -0.89
CA ILE A 80 -13.92 -0.66 -0.78
C ILE A 80 -13.80 -2.01 -1.49
N PHE A 81 -14.68 -2.96 -1.16
CA PHE A 81 -14.51 -4.38 -1.51
C PHE A 81 -15.47 -4.87 -2.61
N GLY A 82 -16.57 -4.16 -2.83
CA GLY A 82 -17.63 -4.58 -3.75
C GLY A 82 -17.26 -4.42 -5.22
N PRO A 83 -18.09 -5.00 -6.12
CA PRO A 83 -17.84 -5.02 -7.56
C PRO A 83 -17.88 -3.64 -8.24
N ASP A 84 -18.56 -2.68 -7.64
CA ASP A 84 -18.59 -1.28 -8.11
C ASP A 84 -17.61 -0.39 -7.32
N GLY A 85 -16.97 -0.94 -6.30
CA GLY A 85 -16.02 -0.28 -5.41
C GLY A 85 -14.58 -0.27 -5.95
N LEU A 86 -13.61 -0.21 -5.04
CA LEU A 86 -12.18 -0.25 -5.38
C LEU A 86 -11.67 -1.65 -5.72
N HIS A 87 -12.48 -2.70 -5.62
CA HIS A 87 -12.08 -4.10 -5.79
C HIS A 87 -10.91 -4.51 -4.89
N ALA A 88 -10.86 -3.98 -3.66
CA ALA A 88 -9.81 -4.34 -2.72
C ALA A 88 -9.86 -5.84 -2.42
N ARG A 89 -8.70 -6.50 -2.53
CA ARG A 89 -8.55 -7.91 -2.22
C ARG A 89 -7.41 -8.22 -1.25
N PHE A 90 -6.49 -7.31 -1.08
CA PHE A 90 -5.45 -7.40 -0.07
C PHE A 90 -5.82 -6.56 1.13
N VAL A 91 -5.70 -7.15 2.33
CA VAL A 91 -5.96 -6.43 3.57
C VAL A 91 -4.76 -6.57 4.49
N ARG A 92 -4.13 -5.45 4.86
CA ARG A 92 -3.06 -5.45 5.85
C ARG A 92 -3.63 -5.27 7.24
N VAL A 93 -3.17 -6.08 8.19
CA VAL A 93 -3.61 -6.06 9.58
C VAL A 93 -2.39 -6.05 10.49
N PRO A 94 -2.30 -5.10 11.42
CA PRO A 94 -1.23 -5.09 12.42
C PRO A 94 -1.29 -6.31 13.35
N ILE A 95 -0.12 -6.79 13.77
CA ILE A 95 0.04 -7.68 14.94
C ILE A 95 0.31 -6.77 16.13
N ASP A 96 -0.56 -6.82 17.14
CA ASP A 96 -0.62 -5.86 18.25
C ASP A 96 -0.89 -4.42 17.78
N SER A 97 -0.57 -3.43 18.61
CA SER A 97 -0.77 -2.03 18.30
C SER A 97 0.18 -1.52 17.21
N CYS A 98 -0.31 -0.52 16.50
CA CYS A 98 0.44 0.34 15.59
C CYS A 98 0.05 1.79 15.86
N ASP A 99 0.65 2.75 15.16
CA ASP A 99 0.30 4.18 15.24
C ASP A 99 -1.20 4.46 15.03
N TYR A 100 -1.92 3.64 14.23
CA TYR A 100 -3.36 3.71 14.00
C TYR A 100 -4.17 2.75 14.89
N SER A 101 -3.72 2.52 16.10
CA SER A 101 -4.52 1.94 17.19
C SER A 101 -5.10 3.05 18.08
N LEU A 102 -6.22 2.76 18.76
CA LEU A 102 -6.85 3.71 19.69
C LEU A 102 -5.99 3.96 20.92
N GLU A 103 -5.19 2.98 21.30
CA GLU A 103 -4.17 3.04 22.33
C GLU A 103 -3.12 1.96 22.08
N GLU A 104 -1.98 2.06 22.75
CA GLU A 104 -0.92 1.07 22.69
C GLU A 104 -1.32 -0.20 23.47
N TYR A 105 -1.16 -1.38 22.86
CA TYR A 105 -1.48 -2.67 23.48
C TYR A 105 -0.59 -3.80 22.94
N GLN A 106 -0.62 -4.93 23.64
CA GLN A 106 -0.01 -6.19 23.24
C GLN A 106 -0.88 -7.37 23.67
N ALA A 107 -0.88 -8.48 22.94
CA ALA A 107 -1.75 -9.64 23.19
C ALA A 107 -1.38 -10.43 24.46
N VAL A 108 -0.20 -10.19 25.03
CA VAL A 108 0.22 -10.70 26.34
C VAL A 108 0.67 -9.53 27.19
N ALA A 109 -0.04 -9.25 28.27
CA ALA A 109 0.20 -8.05 29.09
C ALA A 109 1.58 -8.02 29.76
N ASP A 110 2.07 -9.15 30.27
CA ASP A 110 3.40 -9.30 30.86
C ASP A 110 4.07 -10.60 30.39
N PRO A 111 4.79 -10.54 29.26
CA PRO A 111 5.43 -11.71 28.67
C PRO A 111 6.70 -12.17 29.44
N ILE A 112 7.15 -11.40 30.43
CA ILE A 112 8.23 -11.85 31.35
C ILE A 112 7.65 -12.76 32.44
N ALA A 113 6.47 -12.42 32.97
CA ALA A 113 5.75 -13.26 33.93
C ALA A 113 5.07 -14.46 33.27
N ASP A 114 4.80 -14.39 31.96
CA ASP A 114 4.16 -15.43 31.15
C ASP A 114 5.02 -15.88 29.97
N PRO A 115 6.15 -16.56 30.20
CA PRO A 115 7.07 -16.96 29.13
C PRO A 115 6.49 -18.02 28.17
N ASP A 116 5.44 -18.73 28.59
CA ASP A 116 4.72 -19.72 27.77
C ASP A 116 3.58 -19.12 26.96
N LEU A 117 3.34 -17.80 27.10
CA LEU A 117 2.26 -17.06 26.43
C LEU A 117 0.87 -17.68 26.70
N ALA A 118 0.64 -18.14 27.95
CA ALA A 118 -0.61 -18.77 28.34
C ALA A 118 -1.78 -17.79 28.39
N THR A 119 -1.50 -16.50 28.67
CA THR A 119 -2.48 -15.40 28.70
C THR A 119 -2.69 -14.70 27.36
N PHE A 120 -2.07 -15.23 26.29
CA PHE A 120 -2.21 -14.67 24.95
C PHE A 120 -3.69 -14.60 24.53
N SER A 121 -4.13 -13.42 24.10
CA SER A 121 -5.50 -13.19 23.62
C SER A 121 -5.55 -12.14 22.53
N ILE A 122 -6.38 -12.39 21.50
CA ILE A 122 -6.76 -11.44 20.46
C ILE A 122 -8.16 -10.84 20.71
N ASP A 123 -8.61 -10.77 21.97
CA ASP A 123 -9.93 -10.23 22.30
C ASP A 123 -10.08 -8.76 21.88
N ARG A 124 -8.98 -8.03 21.82
CA ARG A 124 -8.99 -6.67 21.29
C ARG A 124 -9.35 -6.61 19.81
N ASP A 125 -8.77 -7.48 19.01
CA ASP A 125 -9.07 -7.58 17.57
C ASP A 125 -10.51 -8.05 17.34
N ARG A 126 -11.04 -8.93 18.22
CA ARG A 126 -12.43 -9.39 18.19
C ARG A 126 -13.43 -8.27 18.37
N LYS A 127 -13.01 -7.16 18.98
CA LYS A 127 -13.90 -6.03 19.26
C LYS A 127 -14.24 -5.23 18.00
N TYR A 128 -13.26 -4.98 17.12
CA TYR A 128 -13.42 -4.13 15.95
C TYR A 128 -12.91 -4.78 14.66
N VAL A 129 -11.66 -5.21 14.61
CA VAL A 129 -10.97 -5.64 13.40
C VAL A 129 -11.62 -6.88 12.80
N LEU A 130 -11.76 -7.95 13.57
CA LEU A 130 -12.30 -9.23 13.10
C LEU A 130 -13.74 -9.14 12.58
N PRO A 131 -14.69 -8.43 13.26
CA PRO A 131 -16.03 -8.24 12.71
C PRO A 131 -16.05 -7.54 11.34
N MET A 132 -15.21 -6.52 11.15
CA MET A 132 -15.15 -5.79 9.88
C MET A 132 -14.47 -6.61 8.78
N LEU A 133 -13.45 -7.39 9.11
CA LEU A 133 -12.84 -8.34 8.16
C LEU A 133 -13.83 -9.41 7.69
N LYS A 134 -14.62 -9.99 8.61
CA LYS A 134 -15.65 -10.99 8.27
C LYS A 134 -16.70 -10.40 7.32
N LYS A 135 -17.18 -9.19 7.58
CA LYS A 135 -18.08 -8.47 6.68
C LYS A 135 -17.43 -8.17 5.32
N ALA A 136 -16.16 -7.74 5.31
CA ALA A 136 -15.43 -7.51 4.08
C ALA A 136 -15.31 -8.78 3.22
N ILE A 137 -15.03 -9.93 3.84
CA ILE A 137 -14.96 -11.23 3.17
C ILE A 137 -16.31 -11.61 2.53
N GLU A 138 -17.44 -11.33 3.20
CA GLU A 138 -18.78 -11.61 2.68
C GLU A 138 -19.17 -10.73 1.50
N ILE A 139 -18.68 -9.48 1.46
CA ILE A 139 -19.05 -8.46 0.47
C ILE A 139 -18.11 -8.48 -0.74
N SER A 140 -16.88 -8.93 -0.56
CA SER A 140 -15.82 -8.79 -1.55
C SER A 140 -16.16 -9.44 -2.89
N ALA A 141 -15.90 -8.70 -3.97
CA ALA A 141 -15.98 -9.21 -5.34
C ALA A 141 -14.87 -10.23 -5.66
N GLU A 142 -13.75 -10.16 -4.95
CA GLU A 142 -12.57 -10.99 -5.12
C GLU A 142 -12.22 -11.72 -3.82
N PRO A 143 -11.62 -12.91 -3.85
CA PRO A 143 -11.16 -13.56 -2.63
C PRO A 143 -10.16 -12.67 -1.87
N ILE A 144 -10.48 -12.35 -0.60
CA ILE A 144 -9.59 -11.57 0.26
C ILE A 144 -8.38 -12.39 0.68
N SER A 145 -7.25 -11.71 0.78
CA SER A 145 -5.95 -12.24 1.21
C SER A 145 -5.36 -11.30 2.24
N VAL A 146 -5.07 -11.78 3.45
CA VAL A 146 -4.63 -10.93 4.55
C VAL A 146 -3.11 -11.00 4.72
N LEU A 147 -2.48 -9.83 4.81
CA LEU A 147 -1.10 -9.60 5.24
C LEU A 147 -1.11 -9.20 6.72
N MET A 148 -0.51 -10.00 7.58
CA MET A 148 -0.26 -9.60 8.96
C MET A 148 1.13 -8.98 9.09
N SER A 149 1.24 -7.88 9.84
CA SER A 149 2.48 -7.10 9.94
C SER A 149 2.70 -6.62 11.38
N PRO A 150 3.81 -7.01 12.04
CA PRO A 150 4.15 -6.52 13.38
C PRO A 150 4.85 -5.17 13.32
N TRP A 151 4.45 -4.25 14.21
CA TRP A 151 5.15 -2.98 14.46
C TRP A 151 6.21 -3.12 15.55
N SER A 152 5.89 -3.85 16.61
CA SER A 152 6.80 -4.03 17.74
C SER A 152 6.57 -5.35 18.45
N PRO A 153 7.62 -6.08 18.81
CA PRO A 153 7.51 -7.05 19.90
C PRO A 153 7.15 -6.35 21.21
N PRO A 154 6.64 -7.08 22.20
CA PRO A 154 6.41 -6.55 23.55
C PRO A 154 7.64 -5.80 24.08
N TYR A 155 7.44 -4.59 24.58
CA TYR A 155 8.53 -3.70 24.98
C TYR A 155 9.46 -4.28 26.04
N GLN A 156 8.96 -5.19 26.90
CA GLN A 156 9.75 -5.87 27.94
C GLN A 156 10.89 -6.71 27.32
N TRP A 157 10.73 -7.17 26.09
CA TRP A 157 11.72 -7.95 25.35
C TRP A 157 12.72 -7.09 24.58
N LYS A 158 12.52 -5.78 24.57
CA LYS A 158 13.32 -4.85 23.75
C LYS A 158 14.39 -4.12 24.56
N THR A 159 15.38 -3.60 23.85
CA THR A 159 16.31 -2.61 24.40
C THR A 159 15.61 -1.24 24.50
N ALA A 160 16.17 -0.32 25.29
CA ALA A 160 15.70 1.06 25.27
C ALA A 160 15.85 1.68 23.87
N PRO A 161 14.91 2.57 23.48
CA PRO A 161 14.98 3.23 22.18
C PRO A 161 16.24 4.10 22.09
N LYS A 162 16.82 4.13 20.88
CA LYS A 162 17.92 5.03 20.52
C LYS A 162 17.68 5.56 19.12
N ILE A 163 17.98 6.82 18.90
CA ILE A 163 17.80 7.48 17.62
C ILE A 163 19.11 8.14 17.17
N ALA A 164 19.38 8.16 15.87
CA ALA A 164 20.52 8.89 15.34
C ALA A 164 20.33 10.40 15.52
N LYS A 165 21.45 11.12 15.74
CA LYS A 165 21.38 12.60 15.97
C LYS A 165 20.69 13.37 14.86
N ASN A 166 20.87 12.93 13.61
CA ASN A 166 20.23 13.59 12.47
C ASN A 166 18.70 13.41 12.49
N ASP A 167 18.24 12.21 12.89
CA ASP A 167 16.82 11.92 12.99
C ASP A 167 16.18 12.69 14.16
N ALA A 168 16.89 12.86 15.28
CA ALA A 168 16.45 13.69 16.39
C ALA A 168 16.17 15.15 15.96
N ALA A 169 16.97 15.68 15.02
CA ALA A 169 16.72 17.00 14.45
C ALA A 169 15.44 17.07 13.60
N VAL A 170 15.11 15.99 12.89
CA VAL A 170 13.86 15.87 12.13
C VAL A 170 12.65 15.84 13.08
N TYR A 171 12.68 15.03 14.14
CA TYR A 171 11.63 15.01 15.16
C TYR A 171 11.43 16.39 15.80
N GLY A 172 12.52 17.08 16.17
CA GLY A 172 12.44 18.43 16.71
C GLY A 172 11.83 19.45 15.73
N ALA A 173 12.18 19.36 14.44
CA ALA A 173 11.61 20.21 13.40
C ALA A 173 10.09 19.94 13.19
N MET A 174 9.64 18.71 13.41
CA MET A 174 8.23 18.30 13.35
C MET A 174 7.47 18.64 14.66
N GLY A 175 8.14 19.13 15.69
CA GLY A 175 7.53 19.39 17.01
C GLY A 175 7.14 18.10 17.75
N MET A 176 7.78 16.98 17.42
CA MET A 176 7.53 15.68 18.03
C MET A 176 8.55 15.40 19.14
N PRO A 177 8.18 14.66 20.20
CA PRO A 177 9.14 14.25 21.21
C PRO A 177 10.16 13.27 20.63
N ILE A 178 11.38 13.28 21.14
CA ILE A 178 12.42 12.33 20.76
C ILE A 178 12.10 10.97 21.43
N PRO A 179 12.21 9.81 20.75
CA PRO A 179 11.88 8.50 21.32
C PRO A 179 12.57 8.19 22.65
N GLU A 180 13.79 8.68 22.85
CA GLU A 180 14.56 8.48 24.10
C GLU A 180 14.00 9.27 25.28
N GLU A 181 13.15 10.28 25.05
CA GLU A 181 12.60 11.18 26.07
C GLU A 181 11.25 10.71 26.62
N ILE A 182 10.65 9.70 25.98
CA ILE A 182 9.37 9.12 26.45
C ILE A 182 9.62 7.81 27.20
N PRO A 183 8.75 7.47 28.20
CA PRO A 183 8.87 6.19 28.89
C PRO A 183 8.88 5.01 27.93
N GLN A 184 9.75 4.03 28.19
CA GLN A 184 9.87 2.84 27.34
C GLN A 184 8.54 2.10 27.24
N ARG A 185 8.08 1.96 26.00
CA ARG A 185 6.89 1.21 25.59
C ARG A 185 7.21 0.47 24.29
N ASN A 186 6.22 0.26 23.42
CA ASN A 186 6.41 -0.43 22.14
C ASN A 186 7.19 0.38 21.07
N HIS A 187 7.59 1.63 21.36
CA HIS A 187 8.33 2.47 20.43
C HIS A 187 9.85 2.19 20.42
N GLY A 188 10.46 2.27 19.26
CA GLY A 188 11.92 2.16 19.06
C GLY A 188 12.56 0.93 19.69
N GLY A 189 13.88 0.98 19.89
CA GLY A 189 14.65 -0.14 20.43
C GLY A 189 14.78 -1.32 19.46
N SER A 190 15.46 -2.39 19.91
CA SER A 190 15.64 -3.63 19.15
C SER A 190 15.25 -4.82 20.02
N LEU A 191 14.74 -5.89 19.42
CA LEU A 191 14.47 -7.14 20.14
C LEU A 191 15.77 -7.74 20.67
N LYS A 192 15.82 -8.10 21.95
CA LYS A 192 16.98 -8.77 22.54
C LYS A 192 17.07 -10.21 22.03
N PRO A 193 18.28 -10.70 21.64
CA PRO A 193 18.43 -12.03 21.03
C PRO A 193 17.88 -13.19 21.85
N GLU A 194 17.89 -13.10 23.18
CA GLU A 194 17.35 -14.13 24.07
C GLU A 194 15.83 -14.31 23.91
N TYR A 195 15.13 -13.35 23.31
CA TYR A 195 13.66 -13.40 23.09
C TYR A 195 13.27 -13.70 21.62
N TYR A 196 14.21 -13.95 20.71
CA TYR A 196 13.90 -14.28 19.31
C TYR A 196 12.95 -15.48 19.20
N GLY A 197 13.21 -16.55 19.96
CA GLY A 197 12.34 -17.72 20.00
C GLY A 197 10.95 -17.44 20.59
N SER A 198 10.87 -16.60 21.61
CA SER A 198 9.59 -16.20 22.22
C SER A 198 8.77 -15.34 21.26
N TRP A 199 9.41 -14.43 20.54
CA TRP A 199 8.76 -13.61 19.54
C TRP A 199 8.27 -14.44 18.34
N ALA A 200 9.04 -15.41 17.87
CA ALA A 200 8.58 -16.33 16.82
C ALA A 200 7.32 -17.11 17.23
N LYS A 201 7.28 -17.62 18.46
CA LYS A 201 6.08 -18.28 19.02
C LYS A 201 4.90 -17.34 19.12
N TYR A 202 5.11 -16.10 19.53
CA TYR A 202 4.09 -15.08 19.65
C TYR A 202 3.43 -14.78 18.30
N VAL A 203 4.25 -14.52 17.28
CA VAL A 203 3.78 -14.28 15.91
C VAL A 203 2.99 -15.48 15.40
N VAL A 204 3.51 -16.70 15.57
CA VAL A 204 2.82 -17.93 15.13
C VAL A 204 1.47 -18.11 15.85
N LYS A 205 1.38 -17.79 17.15
CA LYS A 205 0.10 -17.81 17.88
C LYS A 205 -0.90 -16.82 17.30
N TYR A 206 -0.44 -15.62 16.93
CA TYR A 206 -1.27 -14.59 16.30
C TYR A 206 -1.82 -15.06 14.94
N LEU A 207 -0.95 -15.58 14.09
CA LEU A 207 -1.34 -16.13 12.80
C LEU A 207 -2.39 -17.24 12.96
N GLN A 208 -2.15 -18.18 13.89
CA GLN A 208 -3.06 -19.28 14.14
C GLN A 208 -4.42 -18.79 14.68
N ALA A 209 -4.42 -17.82 15.59
CA ALA A 209 -5.64 -17.27 16.15
C ALA A 209 -6.53 -16.61 15.06
N TYR A 210 -5.94 -15.90 14.10
CA TYR A 210 -6.69 -15.35 12.97
C TYR A 210 -7.21 -16.43 12.02
N LEU A 211 -6.40 -17.45 11.73
CA LEU A 211 -6.84 -18.61 10.92
C LEU A 211 -8.00 -19.35 11.60
N ASP A 212 -7.95 -19.51 12.93
CA ASP A 212 -9.03 -20.16 13.70
C ASP A 212 -10.33 -19.33 13.69
N GLU A 213 -10.23 -18.01 13.53
CA GLU A 213 -11.36 -17.09 13.31
C GLU A 213 -11.91 -17.14 11.87
N GLY A 214 -11.30 -17.94 10.99
CA GLY A 214 -11.68 -18.05 9.59
C GLY A 214 -11.16 -16.93 8.68
N ILE A 215 -10.18 -16.15 9.14
CA ILE A 215 -9.57 -15.08 8.35
C ILE A 215 -8.50 -15.68 7.42
N PRO A 216 -8.53 -15.39 6.11
CA PRO A 216 -7.59 -15.96 5.14
C PRO A 216 -6.22 -15.26 5.19
N VAL A 217 -5.46 -15.51 6.27
CA VAL A 217 -4.08 -15.04 6.40
C VAL A 217 -3.20 -15.83 5.44
N THR A 218 -2.63 -15.15 4.45
CA THR A 218 -1.77 -15.75 3.41
C THR A 218 -0.39 -15.10 3.34
N MET A 219 -0.20 -14.00 4.05
CA MET A 219 1.04 -13.23 4.04
C MET A 219 1.42 -12.78 5.44
N LEU A 220 2.72 -12.74 5.71
CA LEU A 220 3.32 -12.19 6.92
C LEU A 220 4.47 -11.26 6.53
N SER A 221 4.45 -10.03 6.98
CA SER A 221 5.62 -9.17 7.01
C SER A 221 6.54 -9.57 8.16
N LEU A 222 7.84 -9.65 7.91
CA LEU A 222 8.82 -9.97 8.96
C LEU A 222 8.83 -8.90 10.07
N GLN A 223 8.75 -7.64 9.69
CA GLN A 223 8.69 -6.46 10.56
C GLN A 223 8.28 -5.24 9.75
N ASN A 224 7.32 -4.45 10.24
CA ASN A 224 7.04 -3.12 9.70
C ASN A 224 8.24 -2.20 9.92
N GLU A 225 8.72 -1.55 8.86
CA GLU A 225 9.75 -0.51 8.89
C GLU A 225 11.00 -0.87 9.70
N THR A 226 11.70 -1.90 9.26
CA THR A 226 12.84 -2.52 9.96
C THR A 226 13.92 -1.57 10.48
N VAL A 227 14.07 -0.36 9.92
CA VAL A 227 15.09 0.61 10.37
C VAL A 227 14.49 1.86 11.02
N ALA A 228 13.18 1.90 11.24
CA ALA A 228 12.50 3.02 11.88
C ALA A 228 12.58 2.96 13.40
N ALA A 229 13.10 4.00 14.02
CA ALA A 229 13.09 4.23 15.47
C ALA A 229 12.17 5.40 15.78
N THR A 230 10.86 5.14 15.74
CA THR A 230 9.80 6.15 15.84
C THR A 230 9.34 6.40 17.28
N THR A 231 8.47 7.39 17.47
CA THR A 231 7.78 7.66 18.75
C THR A 231 6.47 6.90 18.92
N TRP A 232 6.18 6.03 17.96
CA TRP A 232 5.08 5.06 17.99
C TRP A 232 5.64 3.64 17.90
N ASP A 233 4.76 2.66 17.93
CA ASP A 233 5.13 1.25 17.83
C ASP A 233 6.14 1.00 16.71
N SER A 234 7.31 0.51 17.05
CA SER A 234 8.42 0.27 16.11
C SER A 234 9.51 -0.58 16.74
N CYS A 235 10.28 -1.29 15.92
CA CYS A 235 11.40 -2.09 16.36
C CYS A 235 12.50 -2.09 15.30
N VAL A 236 13.70 -1.70 15.67
CA VAL A 236 14.85 -1.66 14.76
C VAL A 236 15.47 -3.04 14.63
N TRP A 237 15.72 -3.45 13.39
CA TRP A 237 16.42 -4.67 13.02
C TRP A 237 17.52 -4.36 12.01
N THR A 238 18.73 -4.84 12.27
CA THR A 238 19.74 -4.90 11.20
C THR A 238 19.39 -5.98 10.18
N PRO A 239 19.92 -5.92 8.95
CA PRO A 239 19.72 -6.99 7.97
C PRO A 239 20.18 -8.37 8.49
N GLU A 240 21.27 -8.43 9.23
CA GLU A 240 21.81 -9.65 9.82
C GLU A 240 20.90 -10.21 10.92
N GLU A 241 20.35 -9.35 11.78
CA GLU A 241 19.34 -9.73 12.79
C GLU A 241 18.08 -10.25 12.13
N SER A 242 17.60 -9.57 11.10
CA SER A 242 16.44 -9.99 10.31
C SER A 242 16.63 -11.35 9.67
N LYS A 243 17.81 -11.60 9.08
CA LYS A 243 18.19 -12.90 8.50
C LYS A 243 18.24 -14.00 9.58
N THR A 244 18.90 -13.72 10.70
CA THR A 244 19.03 -14.67 11.82
C THR A 244 17.67 -15.03 12.39
N TYR A 245 16.82 -14.02 12.64
CA TYR A 245 15.47 -14.23 13.15
C TYR A 245 14.60 -15.04 12.18
N LEU A 246 14.61 -14.69 10.90
CA LEU A 246 13.89 -15.43 9.86
C LEU A 246 14.32 -16.91 9.83
N LYS A 247 15.62 -17.14 9.65
CA LYS A 247 16.17 -18.47 9.37
C LYS A 247 16.11 -19.40 10.57
N ASP A 248 16.54 -18.90 11.74
CA ASP A 248 16.83 -19.76 12.89
C ASP A 248 15.65 -19.81 13.88
N TYR A 249 14.66 -18.89 13.78
CA TYR A 249 13.57 -18.83 14.75
C TYR A 249 12.17 -18.82 14.08
N LEU A 250 11.85 -17.85 13.25
CA LEU A 250 10.50 -17.68 12.75
C LEU A 250 10.11 -18.79 11.76
N TYR A 251 10.90 -19.02 10.73
CA TYR A 251 10.58 -20.03 9.73
C TYR A 251 10.50 -21.45 10.32
N PRO A 252 11.40 -21.89 11.21
CA PRO A 252 11.27 -23.17 11.91
C PRO A 252 9.99 -23.28 12.76
N GLU A 253 9.60 -22.22 13.48
CA GLU A 253 8.38 -22.25 14.29
C GLU A 253 7.12 -22.25 13.42
N MET A 254 7.07 -21.51 12.31
CA MET A 254 6.01 -21.56 11.32
C MET A 254 5.91 -22.96 10.67
N LYS A 255 7.05 -23.57 10.36
CA LYS A 255 7.11 -24.95 9.79
C LYS A 255 6.55 -25.98 10.77
N LYS A 256 6.92 -25.88 12.04
CA LYS A 256 6.40 -26.75 13.12
C LYS A 256 4.88 -26.58 13.27
N ALA A 257 4.34 -25.39 13.06
CA ALA A 257 2.91 -25.10 13.09
C ALA A 257 2.18 -25.46 11.77
N GLY A 258 2.90 -25.91 10.72
CA GLY A 258 2.31 -26.25 9.41
C GLY A 258 1.79 -25.01 8.63
N LEU A 259 2.44 -23.86 8.82
CA LEU A 259 2.02 -22.59 8.21
C LEU A 259 2.85 -22.21 6.97
N THR A 260 4.04 -22.77 6.77
CA THR A 260 4.95 -22.38 5.69
C THR A 260 4.41 -22.60 4.27
N ASP A 261 3.51 -23.56 4.09
CA ASP A 261 2.86 -23.83 2.79
C ASP A 261 1.61 -22.96 2.57
N LYS A 262 1.18 -22.21 3.58
CA LYS A 262 -0.04 -21.39 3.57
C LYS A 262 0.24 -19.90 3.60
N ILE A 263 1.30 -19.49 4.27
CA ILE A 263 1.62 -18.08 4.56
C ILE A 263 3.01 -17.77 4.03
N GLY A 264 3.06 -16.89 3.02
CA GLY A 264 4.30 -16.39 2.46
C GLY A 264 4.90 -15.27 3.32
N ILE A 265 6.20 -15.35 3.59
CA ILE A 265 6.91 -14.32 4.35
C ILE A 265 7.43 -13.24 3.38
N PHE A 266 7.20 -11.97 3.75
CA PHE A 266 7.70 -10.79 3.06
C PHE A 266 8.74 -10.10 3.93
N ILE A 267 9.83 -9.67 3.31
CA ILE A 267 10.95 -9.00 3.99
C ILE A 267 11.01 -7.54 3.60
N TRP A 268 11.81 -6.76 4.33
CA TRP A 268 12.04 -5.32 4.21
C TRP A 268 10.88 -4.50 4.79
N ASP A 269 9.77 -4.38 4.06
CA ASP A 269 8.56 -3.68 4.51
C ASP A 269 8.84 -2.25 5.00
N HIS A 270 9.66 -1.51 4.22
CA HIS A 270 10.09 -0.14 4.49
C HIS A 270 10.38 0.60 3.19
N ASN A 271 10.84 1.85 3.26
CA ASN A 271 11.03 2.75 2.13
C ASN A 271 11.99 2.22 1.05
N LYS A 272 11.68 2.56 -0.20
CA LYS A 272 12.36 2.03 -1.40
C LYS A 272 13.88 2.31 -1.44
N GLU A 273 14.34 3.47 -0.95
CA GLU A 273 15.72 3.95 -1.12
C GLU A 273 16.80 3.04 -0.51
N ARG A 274 16.48 2.29 0.54
CA ARG A 274 17.42 1.41 1.23
C ARG A 274 17.09 -0.09 1.08
N MET A 275 16.13 -0.41 0.24
CA MET A 275 15.66 -1.79 0.03
C MET A 275 16.80 -2.73 -0.42
N ILE A 276 17.66 -2.28 -1.33
CA ILE A 276 18.70 -3.10 -1.96
C ILE A 276 19.65 -3.69 -0.92
N GLU A 277 20.20 -2.87 -0.05
CA GLU A 277 21.16 -3.28 0.96
C GLU A 277 20.61 -4.36 1.91
N HIS A 278 19.39 -4.13 2.39
CA HIS A 278 18.71 -5.05 3.30
C HIS A 278 18.38 -6.37 2.60
N VAL A 279 17.77 -6.31 1.44
CA VAL A 279 17.35 -7.50 0.67
C VAL A 279 18.54 -8.37 0.30
N LEU A 280 19.65 -7.78 -0.17
CA LEU A 280 20.85 -8.53 -0.53
C LEU A 280 21.51 -9.25 0.66
N THR A 281 21.36 -8.74 1.87
CA THR A 281 21.88 -9.39 3.09
C THR A 281 20.95 -10.50 3.56
N VAL A 282 19.64 -10.29 3.50
CA VAL A 282 18.64 -11.26 3.98
C VAL A 282 18.46 -12.42 3.00
N LEU A 283 18.42 -12.14 1.68
CA LEU A 283 18.20 -13.15 0.63
C LEU A 283 19.51 -13.71 0.11
N ASP A 284 19.83 -14.91 0.53
CA ASP A 284 20.93 -15.71 -0.01
C ASP A 284 20.49 -17.18 -0.23
N GLU A 285 21.44 -18.08 -0.46
CA GLU A 285 21.17 -19.49 -0.72
C GLU A 285 20.43 -20.20 0.44
N GLU A 286 20.59 -19.72 1.68
CA GLU A 286 19.96 -20.33 2.87
C GLU A 286 18.52 -19.88 3.09
N THR A 287 18.15 -18.66 2.65
CA THR A 287 16.87 -18.02 2.97
C THR A 287 15.96 -17.84 1.76
N MET A 288 16.49 -18.03 0.55
CA MET A 288 15.75 -17.80 -0.70
C MET A 288 14.39 -18.49 -0.72
N ASP A 289 14.33 -19.76 -0.32
CA ASP A 289 13.09 -20.54 -0.34
C ASP A 289 12.16 -20.24 0.85
N MET A 290 12.63 -19.48 1.84
CA MET A 290 11.83 -19.08 3.01
C MET A 290 11.02 -17.81 2.76
N VAL A 291 11.36 -17.03 1.73
CA VAL A 291 10.81 -15.71 1.45
C VAL A 291 9.96 -15.75 0.19
N ALA A 292 8.71 -15.36 0.32
CA ALA A 292 7.77 -15.27 -0.79
C ALA A 292 7.94 -13.97 -1.61
N GLY A 293 8.34 -12.88 -0.94
CA GLY A 293 8.43 -11.60 -1.62
C GLY A 293 9.11 -10.50 -0.81
N ILE A 294 9.17 -9.35 -1.45
CA ILE A 294 9.76 -8.12 -0.92
C ILE A 294 8.64 -7.08 -0.83
N ALA A 295 8.42 -6.58 0.38
CA ALA A 295 7.48 -5.50 0.64
C ALA A 295 8.24 -4.18 0.73
N PHE A 296 7.59 -3.08 0.32
CA PHE A 296 8.20 -1.75 0.38
C PHE A 296 7.14 -0.65 0.59
N HIS A 297 7.62 0.51 1.07
CA HIS A 297 6.83 1.73 1.33
C HIS A 297 7.28 2.87 0.42
N TRP A 298 6.50 3.95 0.35
CA TRP A 298 6.72 5.04 -0.59
C TRP A 298 7.33 6.33 0.01
N TYR A 299 7.48 6.42 1.33
CA TYR A 299 7.72 7.70 2.04
C TYR A 299 9.06 8.38 1.74
N SER A 300 9.99 7.72 1.10
CA SER A 300 11.26 8.31 0.65
C SER A 300 11.23 8.91 -0.76
N GLY A 301 10.12 8.81 -1.47
CA GLY A 301 9.98 9.26 -2.86
C GLY A 301 10.00 8.13 -3.88
N ASP A 302 10.21 8.46 -5.13
CA ASP A 302 10.01 7.57 -6.28
C ASP A 302 10.87 6.29 -6.23
N HIS A 303 12.17 6.43 -6.24
CA HIS A 303 13.15 5.31 -6.18
C HIS A 303 12.71 4.03 -6.92
N PHE A 304 11.98 4.18 -8.06
CA PHE A 304 11.45 3.07 -8.87
C PHE A 304 12.56 2.17 -9.39
N GLU A 305 13.74 2.74 -9.63
CA GLU A 305 14.93 2.01 -10.04
C GLU A 305 15.37 0.97 -9.00
N ALA A 306 15.15 1.20 -7.70
CA ALA A 306 15.46 0.22 -6.66
C ALA A 306 14.55 -1.01 -6.77
N VAL A 307 13.25 -0.79 -7.02
CA VAL A 307 12.27 -1.86 -7.26
C VAL A 307 12.63 -2.64 -8.53
N GLU A 308 12.94 -1.93 -9.62
CA GLU A 308 13.30 -2.53 -10.91
C GLU A 308 14.56 -3.40 -10.81
N LEU A 309 15.62 -2.90 -10.18
CA LEU A 309 16.88 -3.65 -9.98
C LEU A 309 16.65 -4.92 -9.16
N MET A 310 15.86 -4.84 -8.09
CA MET A 310 15.56 -6.01 -7.28
C MET A 310 14.64 -7.00 -8.01
N LYS A 311 13.67 -6.50 -8.80
CA LYS A 311 12.82 -7.37 -9.63
C LYS A 311 13.62 -8.09 -10.73
N GLN A 312 14.58 -7.43 -11.35
CA GLN A 312 15.50 -8.07 -12.30
C GLN A 312 16.36 -9.15 -11.64
N LYS A 313 16.83 -8.91 -10.40
CA LYS A 313 17.66 -9.87 -9.66
C LYS A 313 16.85 -11.05 -9.13
N TYR A 314 15.62 -10.82 -8.70
CA TYR A 314 14.73 -11.81 -8.09
C TYR A 314 13.37 -11.86 -8.84
N PRO A 315 13.38 -12.30 -10.11
CA PRO A 315 12.20 -12.23 -10.98
C PRO A 315 11.00 -13.06 -10.45
N ASP A 316 11.28 -14.13 -9.72
CA ASP A 316 10.25 -15.05 -9.18
C ASP A 316 9.67 -14.57 -7.85
N LYS A 317 10.25 -13.53 -7.22
CA LYS A 317 9.70 -12.97 -5.97
C LYS A 317 8.55 -12.01 -6.26
N THR A 318 7.56 -12.03 -5.37
CA THR A 318 6.47 -11.05 -5.37
C THR A 318 6.97 -9.72 -4.82
N PHE A 319 6.73 -8.63 -5.55
CA PHE A 319 7.02 -7.26 -5.12
C PHE A 319 5.71 -6.57 -4.74
N MET A 320 5.66 -6.03 -3.53
CA MET A 320 4.45 -5.47 -2.97
C MET A 320 4.75 -4.10 -2.34
N LEU A 321 4.09 -3.06 -2.85
CA LEU A 321 3.94 -1.86 -2.04
C LEU A 321 2.94 -2.19 -0.95
N SER A 322 3.40 -2.21 0.31
CA SER A 322 2.65 -2.67 1.47
C SER A 322 2.10 -1.54 2.32
N GLU A 323 2.54 -0.31 2.06
CA GLU A 323 2.06 0.88 2.76
C GLU A 323 2.35 2.15 1.96
N CYS A 324 1.36 3.02 1.86
CA CYS A 324 1.48 4.41 1.44
C CYS A 324 0.33 5.22 2.03
N CYS A 325 0.59 6.48 2.39
CA CYS A 325 -0.44 7.46 2.70
C CYS A 325 0.11 8.87 2.49
N ALA A 326 -0.73 9.78 2.04
CA ALA A 326 -0.33 11.16 1.88
C ALA A 326 -0.49 11.96 3.18
N LEU A 327 0.43 12.85 3.44
CA LEU A 327 0.40 13.76 4.59
C LEU A 327 -0.55 14.92 4.30
N HIS A 328 -1.79 14.78 4.67
CA HIS A 328 -2.79 15.83 4.52
C HIS A 328 -2.84 16.76 5.73
N MET A 329 -1.98 17.79 5.74
CA MET A 329 -1.95 18.76 6.83
C MET A 329 -1.74 20.19 6.32
N PRO A 330 -2.75 21.07 6.34
CA PRO A 330 -2.57 22.48 6.02
C PRO A 330 -1.44 23.10 6.86
N GLY A 331 -0.43 23.66 6.20
CA GLY A 331 0.71 24.31 6.84
C GLY A 331 1.77 23.39 7.42
N ARG A 332 1.76 22.09 7.13
CA ARG A 332 2.82 21.15 7.52
C ARG A 332 3.71 20.74 6.35
N ILE A 333 4.84 20.14 6.72
CA ILE A 333 5.83 19.58 5.82
C ILE A 333 5.22 18.36 5.13
N GLY A 334 5.16 18.37 3.81
CA GLY A 334 4.71 17.22 3.00
C GLY A 334 5.89 16.51 2.35
N PHE A 335 5.67 15.29 1.90
CA PHE A 335 6.57 14.59 0.99
C PHE A 335 6.27 15.07 -0.43
N GLY A 336 7.20 15.81 -1.03
CA GLY A 336 7.12 16.21 -2.44
C GLY A 336 8.32 15.67 -3.20
N ASP A 337 8.42 15.98 -4.48
CA ASP A 337 9.55 15.65 -5.37
C ASP A 337 10.91 16.13 -4.79
N GLY A 338 11.44 15.47 -3.78
CA GLY A 338 12.72 15.85 -3.15
C GLY A 338 12.75 15.75 -1.63
N GLY A 339 11.75 15.15 -0.99
CA GLY A 339 11.73 14.90 0.44
C GLY A 339 10.96 15.92 1.28
N PHE A 340 11.17 15.89 2.59
CA PHE A 340 10.52 16.80 3.54
C PHE A 340 10.80 18.27 3.24
N GLY A 341 9.78 19.05 2.96
CA GLY A 341 9.88 20.49 2.72
C GLY A 341 8.56 21.22 3.00
N PRO A 342 8.60 22.55 3.21
CA PRO A 342 7.39 23.34 3.35
C PRO A 342 6.59 23.29 2.04
N VAL A 343 5.39 22.79 2.09
CA VAL A 343 4.46 22.80 0.96
C VAL A 343 3.62 24.08 1.07
N ASN A 344 3.73 24.96 0.08
CA ASN A 344 2.86 26.13 -0.04
C ASN A 344 1.50 25.67 -0.58
N PHE A 345 0.62 25.25 0.30
CA PHE A 345 -0.74 24.88 -0.07
C PHE A 345 -1.55 26.13 -0.46
N GLN A 346 -2.12 26.10 -1.65
CA GLN A 346 -2.96 27.20 -2.12
C GLN A 346 -4.38 27.10 -1.53
N THR A 347 -4.98 25.91 -1.52
CA THR A 347 -6.29 25.64 -0.91
C THR A 347 -6.38 24.17 -0.47
N PRO A 348 -7.25 23.78 0.48
CA PRO A 348 -7.48 22.38 0.84
C PRO A 348 -7.90 21.51 -0.34
N GLU A 349 -8.73 22.03 -1.24
CA GLU A 349 -9.20 21.29 -2.41
C GLU A 349 -8.08 20.98 -3.41
N TYR A 350 -7.08 21.86 -3.50
CA TYR A 350 -5.92 21.62 -4.37
C TYR A 350 -4.96 20.61 -3.75
N VAL A 351 -4.90 20.53 -2.42
CA VAL A 351 -4.16 19.49 -1.70
C VAL A 351 -4.77 18.10 -1.95
N ASP A 352 -6.09 17.95 -1.88
CA ASP A 352 -6.77 16.69 -2.22
C ASP A 352 -6.42 16.19 -3.65
N TYR A 353 -6.23 17.13 -4.60
CA TYR A 353 -5.77 16.79 -5.94
C TYR A 353 -4.30 16.36 -5.98
N LEU A 354 -3.41 17.08 -5.29
CA LEU A 354 -1.98 16.76 -5.27
C LEU A 354 -1.75 15.37 -4.67
N ASP A 355 -2.40 15.06 -3.54
CA ASP A 355 -2.35 13.75 -2.92
C ASP A 355 -2.82 12.66 -3.90
N ALA A 356 -3.93 12.87 -4.60
CA ALA A 356 -4.43 11.94 -5.60
C ALA A 356 -3.47 11.75 -6.79
N ALA A 357 -2.85 12.83 -7.26
CA ALA A 357 -1.89 12.80 -8.35
C ALA A 357 -0.61 12.06 -7.96
N ASP A 358 -0.13 12.25 -6.72
CA ASP A 358 1.04 11.54 -6.21
C ASP A 358 0.76 10.04 -6.05
N TYR A 359 -0.43 9.66 -5.57
CA TYR A 359 -0.86 8.25 -5.55
C TYR A 359 -0.83 7.62 -6.94
N ALA A 360 -1.46 8.28 -7.92
CA ALA A 360 -1.48 7.75 -9.29
C ALA A 360 -0.09 7.66 -9.89
N HIS A 361 0.77 8.65 -9.66
CA HIS A 361 2.17 8.66 -10.10
C HIS A 361 2.96 7.50 -9.53
N ASP A 362 2.91 7.31 -8.20
CA ASP A 362 3.63 6.23 -7.52
C ASP A 362 3.11 4.85 -7.94
N MET A 363 1.79 4.66 -8.05
CA MET A 363 1.20 3.41 -8.55
C MET A 363 1.66 3.09 -9.97
N ILE A 364 1.64 4.08 -10.88
CA ILE A 364 2.10 3.94 -12.27
C ILE A 364 3.60 3.58 -12.30
N GLY A 365 4.42 4.29 -11.53
CA GLY A 365 5.86 4.07 -11.46
C GLY A 365 6.21 2.69 -10.94
N ASN A 366 5.61 2.28 -9.83
CA ASN A 366 5.84 0.96 -9.22
C ASN A 366 5.32 -0.19 -10.12
N LEU A 367 4.17 -0.04 -10.78
CA LEU A 367 3.71 -1.02 -11.77
C LEU A 367 4.72 -1.18 -12.92
N ASN A 368 5.28 -0.08 -13.41
CA ASN A 368 6.31 -0.12 -14.44
C ASN A 368 7.62 -0.76 -13.94
N ALA A 369 7.97 -0.57 -12.68
CA ALA A 369 9.15 -1.14 -12.03
C ALA A 369 9.02 -2.64 -11.70
N GLY A 370 7.83 -3.22 -11.77
CA GLY A 370 7.63 -4.67 -11.56
C GLY A 370 6.82 -5.05 -10.33
N MET A 371 6.12 -4.11 -9.70
CA MET A 371 5.21 -4.37 -8.57
C MET A 371 4.07 -5.31 -8.97
N ASN A 372 3.79 -6.30 -8.12
CA ASN A 372 2.70 -7.27 -8.27
C ASN A 372 1.46 -6.91 -7.47
N ARG A 373 1.63 -6.32 -6.25
CA ARG A 373 0.58 -6.03 -5.27
C ARG A 373 0.75 -4.62 -4.73
N TRP A 374 -0.39 -3.98 -4.45
CA TRP A 374 -0.40 -2.64 -3.87
C TRP A 374 -1.37 -2.60 -2.68
N ILE A 375 -0.96 -2.05 -1.54
CA ILE A 375 -1.73 -1.92 -0.31
C ILE A 375 -1.56 -0.50 0.22
N ASP A 376 -2.67 0.23 0.32
CA ASP A 376 -2.78 1.53 0.98
C ASP A 376 -2.57 1.41 2.49
N TRP A 377 -2.27 2.53 3.18
CA TRP A 377 -2.25 2.48 4.63
C TRP A 377 -3.68 2.28 5.15
N ASN A 378 -4.43 3.22 5.55
CA ASN A 378 -5.78 2.98 6.06
C ASN A 378 -6.85 2.97 4.95
N PHE A 379 -7.87 2.11 5.03
CA PHE A 379 -9.03 2.20 4.14
C PHE A 379 -9.84 3.47 4.38
N LEU A 380 -9.93 3.90 5.63
CA LEU A 380 -10.63 5.11 6.03
C LEU A 380 -10.03 5.71 7.30
N VAL A 381 -10.13 7.03 7.40
CA VAL A 381 -9.75 7.82 8.59
C VAL A 381 -10.80 8.88 8.85
N ASP A 382 -10.81 9.47 10.06
CA ASP A 382 -11.66 10.63 10.33
C ASP A 382 -11.13 11.91 9.67
N LYS A 383 -11.90 12.99 9.76
CA LYS A 383 -11.55 14.30 9.18
C LYS A 383 -10.25 14.90 9.71
N ASP A 384 -9.76 14.43 10.85
CA ASP A 384 -8.52 14.85 11.48
C ASP A 384 -7.37 13.85 11.20
N GLY A 385 -7.63 12.86 10.34
CA GLY A 385 -6.69 11.83 9.93
C GLY A 385 -6.43 10.77 10.98
N GLY A 386 -7.43 10.42 11.80
CA GLY A 386 -7.39 9.42 12.87
C GLY A 386 -8.62 8.52 12.87
N PRO A 387 -9.08 8.02 14.05
CA PRO A 387 -8.48 8.16 15.38
C PRO A 387 -7.17 7.38 15.55
N ARG A 388 -6.29 7.84 16.42
CA ARG A 388 -4.98 7.23 16.67
C ARG A 388 -4.39 7.69 18.01
N HIS A 389 -3.44 6.94 18.55
CA HIS A 389 -2.78 7.32 19.80
C HIS A 389 -1.53 8.22 19.59
N VAL A 390 -1.14 8.48 18.34
CA VAL A 390 0.00 9.34 18.01
C VAL A 390 -0.45 10.67 17.38
N PRO A 391 0.33 11.77 17.51
CA PRO A 391 -0.10 13.11 17.09
C PRO A 391 0.07 13.37 15.59
N MET A 392 0.11 12.35 14.73
CA MET A 392 0.21 12.50 13.28
C MET A 392 -1.08 12.07 12.60
N GLY A 393 -1.55 12.83 11.58
CA GLY A 393 -2.71 12.50 10.77
C GLY A 393 -2.36 12.35 9.30
N PHE A 394 -2.99 11.39 8.66
CA PHE A 394 -2.85 11.10 7.25
C PHE A 394 -4.21 11.12 6.58
N THR A 395 -4.23 11.28 5.26
CA THR A 395 -5.45 11.12 4.47
C THR A 395 -5.65 9.65 4.03
N SER A 396 -6.83 9.33 3.55
CA SER A 396 -7.19 7.99 3.09
C SER A 396 -8.22 8.07 1.95
N GLY A 397 -8.48 6.92 1.31
CA GLY A 397 -9.49 6.77 0.28
C GLY A 397 -10.92 7.11 0.72
N LEU A 398 -11.25 6.99 1.99
CA LEU A 398 -12.51 7.44 2.57
C LEU A 398 -12.25 8.32 3.80
N ILE A 399 -12.94 9.46 3.90
CA ILE A 399 -12.83 10.40 5.03
C ILE A 399 -14.15 10.47 5.76
N VAL A 400 -14.13 10.14 7.06
CA VAL A 400 -15.31 10.05 7.93
C VAL A 400 -15.49 11.36 8.70
N ASP A 401 -16.73 11.87 8.75
CA ASP A 401 -17.09 13.07 9.50
C ASP A 401 -17.48 12.76 10.98
N GLU A 402 -17.84 13.78 11.74
CA GLU A 402 -18.23 13.69 13.14
C GLU A 402 -19.56 12.94 13.40
N ASP A 403 -20.41 12.81 12.38
CA ASP A 403 -21.67 12.07 12.42
C ASP A 403 -21.52 10.64 11.89
N PHE A 404 -20.30 10.21 11.61
CA PHE A 404 -19.94 8.90 11.04
C PHE A 404 -20.49 8.65 9.63
N HIS A 405 -20.78 9.70 8.84
CA HIS A 405 -20.89 9.61 7.40
C HIS A 405 -19.50 9.74 6.78
N TYR A 406 -19.36 9.45 5.49
CA TYR A 406 -18.08 9.57 4.81
C TYR A 406 -18.19 10.24 3.44
N ARG A 407 -17.09 10.81 3.02
CA ARG A 407 -16.90 11.31 1.65
C ARG A 407 -15.82 10.52 0.93
N LYS A 408 -15.87 10.55 -0.41
CA LYS A 408 -14.86 9.99 -1.31
C LYS A 408 -14.01 11.14 -1.86
N PRO A 409 -12.80 11.39 -1.36
CA PRO A 409 -11.90 12.39 -1.93
C PRO A 409 -11.47 11.99 -3.34
N ILE A 410 -10.79 12.90 -4.06
CA ILE A 410 -10.29 12.65 -5.43
C ILE A 410 -9.42 11.39 -5.46
N MET A 411 -8.62 11.16 -4.43
CA MET A 411 -7.76 9.99 -4.28
C MET A 411 -8.52 8.66 -4.41
N TYR A 412 -9.72 8.51 -3.82
CA TYR A 412 -10.55 7.33 -3.98
C TYR A 412 -10.81 7.02 -5.47
N HIS A 413 -11.14 8.06 -6.25
CA HIS A 413 -11.41 7.91 -7.67
C HIS A 413 -10.15 7.56 -8.46
N TYR A 414 -8.99 8.14 -8.10
CA TYR A 414 -7.72 7.86 -8.76
C TYR A 414 -7.22 6.44 -8.50
N ILE A 415 -7.33 5.95 -7.26
CA ILE A 415 -7.10 4.53 -6.95
C ILE A 415 -8.04 3.66 -7.79
N GLY A 416 -9.33 4.02 -7.86
CA GLY A 416 -10.33 3.31 -8.64
C GLY A 416 -10.06 3.26 -10.16
N HIS A 417 -9.41 4.27 -10.75
CA HIS A 417 -8.96 4.22 -12.14
C HIS A 417 -7.98 3.08 -12.43
N ILE A 418 -7.24 2.65 -11.43
CA ILE A 418 -6.25 1.58 -11.54
C ILE A 418 -6.86 0.27 -11.08
N SER A 419 -7.40 0.23 -9.86
CA SER A 419 -7.84 -1.01 -9.21
C SER A 419 -9.08 -1.66 -9.83
N LYS A 420 -10.00 -0.86 -10.40
CA LYS A 420 -11.22 -1.39 -11.04
C LYS A 420 -10.96 -1.93 -12.44
N TYR A 421 -10.03 -1.35 -13.17
CA TYR A 421 -9.84 -1.66 -14.58
C TYR A 421 -8.68 -2.62 -14.84
N ILE A 422 -7.67 -2.67 -13.97
CA ILE A 422 -6.62 -3.68 -14.02
C ILE A 422 -7.04 -4.86 -13.16
N ALA A 423 -7.58 -5.89 -13.80
CA ALA A 423 -8.09 -7.06 -13.11
C ALA A 423 -6.98 -7.91 -12.48
N PRO A 424 -7.26 -8.64 -11.38
CA PRO A 424 -6.33 -9.64 -10.85
C PRO A 424 -5.94 -10.65 -11.94
N GLY A 425 -4.63 -10.91 -12.06
CA GLY A 425 -4.08 -11.76 -13.12
C GLY A 425 -3.72 -11.02 -14.41
N ALA A 426 -3.99 -9.71 -14.49
CA ALA A 426 -3.51 -8.88 -15.60
C ALA A 426 -1.98 -8.91 -15.68
N LYS A 427 -1.44 -8.81 -16.88
CA LYS A 427 0.00 -8.68 -17.10
C LYS A 427 0.34 -7.29 -17.57
N ARG A 428 1.32 -6.64 -16.93
CA ARG A 428 1.85 -5.39 -17.47
C ARG A 428 2.43 -5.65 -18.87
N ILE A 429 2.15 -4.76 -19.81
CA ILE A 429 2.65 -4.85 -21.20
C ILE A 429 3.66 -3.74 -21.51
N GLY A 430 4.47 -3.97 -22.52
CA GLY A 430 5.42 -2.98 -23.04
C GLY A 430 4.70 -1.78 -23.65
N TRP A 431 5.29 -0.60 -23.48
CA TRP A 431 4.86 0.63 -24.13
C TRP A 431 6.05 1.56 -24.41
N SER A 432 5.90 2.46 -25.34
CA SER A 432 6.84 3.57 -25.57
C SER A 432 6.05 4.85 -25.85
N LYS A 433 6.63 6.01 -25.51
CA LYS A 433 6.02 7.30 -25.81
C LYS A 433 6.99 8.26 -26.50
N TYR A 434 6.46 9.11 -27.35
CA TYR A 434 7.18 10.20 -27.97
C TYR A 434 6.42 11.51 -27.80
N GLY A 435 7.07 12.49 -27.19
CA GLY A 435 6.55 13.86 -27.03
C GLY A 435 5.43 14.05 -26.00
N ALA A 436 4.88 12.98 -25.44
CA ALA A 436 3.83 13.08 -24.40
C ALA A 436 4.45 13.27 -23.02
N ASN A 437 4.15 14.39 -22.35
CA ASN A 437 4.54 14.62 -20.96
C ASN A 437 3.46 14.06 -20.00
N LEU A 438 3.41 12.73 -19.93
CA LEU A 438 2.40 11.96 -19.21
C LEU A 438 3.07 10.83 -18.44
N ASP A 439 2.52 10.47 -17.27
CA ASP A 439 2.81 9.18 -16.65
C ASP A 439 1.91 8.11 -17.29
N VAL A 440 2.51 6.99 -17.64
CA VAL A 440 1.84 5.95 -18.43
C VAL A 440 2.13 4.58 -17.84
N THR A 441 1.12 3.74 -17.73
CA THR A 441 1.28 2.29 -17.62
C THR A 441 0.22 1.58 -18.43
N ALA A 442 0.48 0.33 -18.82
CA ALA A 442 -0.47 -0.46 -19.60
C ALA A 442 -0.44 -1.93 -19.18
N ALA A 443 -1.59 -2.57 -19.24
CA ALA A 443 -1.76 -3.98 -18.93
C ALA A 443 -2.69 -4.68 -19.92
N VAL A 444 -2.57 -5.99 -20.01
CA VAL A 444 -3.55 -6.87 -20.65
C VAL A 444 -4.25 -7.68 -19.58
N ASN A 445 -5.56 -7.57 -19.52
CA ASN A 445 -6.41 -8.33 -18.59
C ASN A 445 -6.56 -9.79 -19.03
N PRO A 446 -6.98 -10.70 -18.11
CA PRO A 446 -7.24 -12.10 -18.45
C PRO A 446 -8.28 -12.31 -19.56
N ASP A 447 -9.24 -11.39 -19.71
CA ASP A 447 -10.24 -11.40 -20.79
C ASP A 447 -9.68 -10.94 -22.15
N GLY A 448 -8.43 -10.50 -22.17
CA GLY A 448 -7.71 -10.01 -23.35
C GLY A 448 -7.92 -8.52 -23.65
N SER A 449 -8.69 -7.80 -22.87
CA SER A 449 -8.80 -6.33 -22.96
C SER A 449 -7.47 -5.66 -22.57
N TYR A 450 -7.15 -4.52 -23.20
CA TYR A 450 -6.02 -3.70 -22.80
C TYR A 450 -6.52 -2.53 -21.95
N VAL A 451 -5.77 -2.23 -20.90
CA VAL A 451 -5.99 -1.09 -20.03
C VAL A 451 -4.77 -0.18 -20.08
N VAL A 452 -4.98 1.09 -20.36
CA VAL A 452 -3.93 2.11 -20.36
C VAL A 452 -4.29 3.19 -19.36
N ILE A 453 -3.40 3.44 -18.42
CA ILE A 453 -3.53 4.49 -17.41
C ILE A 453 -2.67 5.67 -17.85
N LEU A 454 -3.26 6.87 -17.85
CA LEU A 454 -2.64 8.09 -18.36
C LEU A 454 -2.87 9.21 -17.35
N LEU A 455 -1.81 9.69 -16.70
CA LEU A 455 -1.87 10.81 -15.77
C LEU A 455 -1.26 12.06 -16.41
N ASN A 456 -2.07 13.12 -16.51
CA ASN A 456 -1.62 14.46 -16.87
C ASN A 456 -1.53 15.32 -15.61
N ARG A 457 -0.33 15.49 -15.05
CA ARG A 457 -0.07 16.36 -13.88
C ARG A 457 0.16 17.83 -14.26
N THR A 458 0.16 18.13 -15.54
CA THR A 458 0.42 19.51 -16.00
C THR A 458 -0.84 20.38 -15.92
N LYS A 459 -0.64 21.70 -15.85
CA LYS A 459 -1.74 22.69 -15.85
C LYS A 459 -2.27 23.00 -17.26
N GLU A 460 -1.89 22.22 -18.25
CA GLU A 460 -2.27 22.40 -19.63
C GLU A 460 -3.01 21.16 -20.15
N ASP A 461 -4.03 21.41 -20.97
CA ASP A 461 -4.68 20.34 -21.70
C ASP A 461 -3.67 19.70 -22.65
N SER A 462 -3.68 18.38 -22.70
CA SER A 462 -2.82 17.58 -23.54
C SER A 462 -3.66 16.60 -24.35
N GLY A 463 -3.01 15.88 -25.22
CA GLY A 463 -3.62 14.78 -25.97
C GLY A 463 -2.54 13.91 -26.55
N CYS A 464 -2.86 12.64 -26.69
CA CYS A 464 -1.96 11.69 -27.33
C CYS A 464 -2.72 10.80 -28.32
N PHE A 465 -1.96 10.09 -29.11
CA PHE A 465 -2.49 8.98 -29.90
C PHE A 465 -2.04 7.67 -29.26
N LEU A 466 -2.98 6.76 -29.03
CA LEU A 466 -2.66 5.38 -28.68
C LEU A 466 -2.59 4.54 -29.95
N ARG A 467 -1.50 3.80 -30.10
CA ARG A 467 -1.28 2.89 -31.24
C ARG A 467 -1.15 1.45 -30.72
N VAL A 468 -1.98 0.55 -31.22
CA VAL A 468 -1.97 -0.87 -30.86
C VAL A 468 -2.54 -1.73 -31.98
N ASN A 469 -1.86 -2.83 -32.33
CA ASN A 469 -2.34 -3.82 -33.30
C ASN A 469 -2.82 -3.22 -34.65
N GLY A 470 -2.08 -2.25 -35.20
CA GLY A 470 -2.41 -1.59 -36.48
C GLY A 470 -3.59 -0.60 -36.39
N HIS A 471 -4.01 -0.25 -35.21
CA HIS A 471 -5.04 0.78 -34.96
C HIS A 471 -4.43 1.96 -34.21
N ILE A 472 -4.97 3.15 -34.51
CA ILE A 472 -4.61 4.39 -33.84
C ILE A 472 -5.88 5.10 -33.36
N MET A 473 -5.83 5.69 -32.17
CA MET A 473 -6.96 6.44 -31.62
C MET A 473 -6.47 7.66 -30.86
N ARG A 474 -7.23 8.75 -30.96
CA ARG A 474 -6.93 9.97 -30.21
C ARG A 474 -7.52 9.91 -28.81
N VAL A 475 -6.73 10.30 -27.82
CA VAL A 475 -7.12 10.48 -26.41
C VAL A 475 -6.90 11.93 -26.04
N ASP A 476 -7.92 12.59 -25.51
CA ASP A 476 -7.86 13.95 -25.00
C ASP A 476 -7.65 13.89 -23.48
N LEU A 477 -6.67 14.62 -22.97
CA LEU A 477 -6.24 14.59 -21.58
C LEU A 477 -6.25 16.02 -21.02
N PRO A 478 -7.36 16.45 -20.42
CA PRO A 478 -7.41 17.77 -19.78
C PRO A 478 -6.30 17.94 -18.74
N ALA A 479 -6.00 19.19 -18.39
CA ALA A 479 -5.09 19.53 -17.32
C ALA A 479 -5.46 18.84 -16.01
N GLU A 480 -4.47 18.40 -15.26
CA GLU A 480 -4.65 17.86 -13.91
C GLU A 480 -5.69 16.72 -13.83
N THR A 481 -5.56 15.71 -14.72
CA THR A 481 -6.50 14.58 -14.80
C THR A 481 -5.83 13.23 -14.82
N LEU A 482 -6.56 12.23 -14.32
CA LEU A 482 -6.25 10.82 -14.54
C LEU A 482 -7.27 10.21 -15.51
N SER A 483 -6.78 9.50 -16.50
CA SER A 483 -7.60 8.81 -17.50
C SER A 483 -7.26 7.33 -17.56
N THR A 484 -8.28 6.49 -17.70
CA THR A 484 -8.16 5.08 -18.06
C THR A 484 -8.75 4.86 -19.44
N VAL A 485 -7.99 4.23 -20.31
CA VAL A 485 -8.51 3.79 -21.62
C VAL A 485 -8.62 2.27 -21.61
N VAL A 486 -9.82 1.77 -21.84
CA VAL A 486 -10.11 0.34 -21.97
C VAL A 486 -10.30 0.03 -23.46
N ILE A 487 -9.57 -0.96 -23.97
CA ILE A 487 -9.60 -1.37 -25.38
C ILE A 487 -10.00 -2.84 -25.44
N GLU A 488 -11.18 -3.10 -25.98
CA GLU A 488 -11.70 -4.44 -26.23
C GLU A 488 -11.27 -4.93 -27.63
N LYS A 489 -10.90 -6.19 -27.73
CA LYS A 489 -10.50 -6.82 -29.01
C LYS A 489 -11.65 -6.93 -30.00
#